data_61f962180ae83048d19294da3d498382
#
_entry.id   61f962180ae83048d19294da3d498382
#
_cell.length_a   1.000
_cell.length_b   1.000
_cell.length_c   1.000
_cell.angle_alpha   90.00
_cell.angle_beta   90.00
_cell.angle_gamma   90.00
#
_symmetry.space_group_name_H-M   'P 1'
#
loop_
_entity.id
_entity.type
_entity.pdbx_description
1 polymer ?
#
loop_
_entity_poly.entity_id
_entity_poly.type
_entity_poly.pdbx_seq_one_letter_code
_entity_poly.pdbx_strand_id
1 'polypeptide(L)'
;MQLVKPFRVXFILLCLITGSALSAFGEARSLDDIKDSGLIRIAVYTDYPPFSFIENDSPTGIDIDIAREIASALGVELELIWMTPGETTEDDFRNYLWKGHIIHRIKADVMMRAPYDPSFSQKRDDVGLLVNELVHMFAPYQRESWQIIHNTQTLPEVETMGMFQYHTIGAEIDSIPHFYLTSAFGGRLREKTSHYGSNAEAFDAMKAGTVEAVMGLRSQISYLSQFVDNEQYRLASNAFPLIGKQKWDIGLAVHTNYRALGYEIGDVITRMVVEGDMQRLFEKYKTIYEMPPYFAGNESSE
;
A
#
# COMPACT_ATOMS: atom_id res chain seq x y z
N MET A 1 -15.17 -79.84 38.25
CA MET A 1 -15.69 -79.51 36.96
C MET A 1 -16.23 -78.09 37.06
N GLN A 2 -15.35 -77.10 36.76
CA GLN A 2 -15.73 -75.66 36.85
C GLN A 2 -16.08 -75.13 35.46
N LEU A 3 -17.28 -74.56 35.34
CA LEU A 3 -17.76 -73.94 34.13
C LEU A 3 -17.14 -72.52 33.99
N VAL A 4 -16.39 -72.30 32.92
CA VAL A 4 -15.85 -70.96 32.57
C VAL A 4 -16.92 -70.21 31.75
N LYS A 5 -17.35 -69.09 32.26
CA LYS A 5 -18.28 -68.16 31.54
C LYS A 5 -17.53 -67.36 30.47
N PRO A 6 -18.04 -67.19 29.24
CA PRO A 6 -17.37 -66.38 28.23
C PRO A 6 -17.56 -64.89 28.54
N PHE A 7 -16.40 -64.17 28.45
CA PHE A 7 -16.31 -62.72 28.58
C PHE A 7 -16.77 -62.05 27.25
N ARG A 8 -17.82 -61.30 27.28
CA ARG A 8 -18.24 -60.51 26.13
C ARG A 8 -17.45 -59.21 26.09
N VAL A 9 -16.58 -59.13 25.14
CA VAL A 9 -15.81 -57.93 24.86
C VAL A 9 -16.62 -57.04 23.89
N UNK A 10 -17.18 -56.03 24.20
CA UNK A 10 -17.67 -55.28 23.55
C UNK A 10 -16.93 -54.48 23.02
N PHE A 11 -16.70 -54.52 21.99
CA PHE A 11 -16.02 -53.65 21.10
C PHE A 11 -16.79 -52.32 21.00
N ILE A 12 -16.40 -51.37 21.80
CA ILE A 12 -16.90 -49.98 21.65
C ILE A 12 -16.14 -49.39 20.44
N LEU A 13 -16.85 -49.25 19.31
CA LEU A 13 -16.33 -48.55 18.12
C LEU A 13 -16.38 -47.05 18.44
N LEU A 14 -15.30 -46.54 19.00
CA LEU A 14 -15.13 -45.07 19.18
C LEU A 14 -14.84 -44.49 17.80
N CYS A 15 -15.87 -43.97 17.13
CA CYS A 15 -15.69 -43.15 15.93
C CYS A 15 -14.99 -41.85 16.35
N LEU A 16 -13.68 -41.85 16.30
CA LEU A 16 -12.87 -40.63 16.32
C LEU A 16 -13.17 -39.88 15.00
N ILE A 17 -14.12 -38.97 15.04
CA ILE A 17 -14.24 -37.95 14.02
C ILE A 17 -13.04 -37.01 14.26
N THR A 18 -11.90 -37.40 13.72
CA THR A 18 -10.82 -36.45 13.53
C THR A 18 -11.31 -35.47 12.46
N GLY A 19 -11.94 -34.41 12.92
CA GLY A 19 -12.11 -33.25 12.06
C GLY A 19 -10.72 -32.83 11.62
N SER A 20 -10.34 -33.23 10.43
CA SER A 20 -9.18 -32.68 9.78
C SER A 20 -9.52 -31.22 9.50
N ALA A 21 -9.18 -30.35 10.44
CA ALA A 21 -8.94 -28.95 10.09
C ALA A 21 -7.75 -29.00 9.15
N LEU A 22 -7.99 -29.29 7.89
CA LEU A 22 -7.05 -28.92 6.84
C LEU A 22 -6.93 -27.41 7.00
N SER A 23 -5.81 -26.99 7.57
CA SER A 23 -5.37 -25.63 7.44
C SER A 23 -5.28 -25.42 5.94
N ALA A 24 -6.32 -24.86 5.36
CA ALA A 24 -6.28 -24.40 4.00
C ALA A 24 -5.17 -23.37 3.96
N PHE A 25 -4.02 -23.77 3.43
CA PHE A 25 -2.97 -22.83 3.11
C PHE A 25 -3.65 -21.67 2.38
N GLY A 26 -3.53 -20.45 2.96
CA GLY A 26 -4.40 -19.35 2.60
C GLY A 26 -4.38 -19.05 1.12
N GLU A 27 -5.30 -19.67 0.40
CA GLU A 27 -5.60 -19.31 -0.99
C GLU A 27 -6.41 -18.01 -1.00
N ALA A 28 -6.26 -17.22 -2.04
CA ALA A 28 -7.19 -16.13 -2.31
C ALA A 28 -8.58 -16.73 -2.51
N ARG A 29 -9.62 -16.08 -1.97
CA ARG A 29 -10.95 -16.69 -1.83
C ARG A 29 -12.03 -15.86 -2.51
N SER A 30 -13.12 -16.53 -2.87
CA SER A 30 -14.30 -15.87 -3.41
C SER A 30 -15.02 -15.05 -2.33
N LEU A 31 -15.89 -14.14 -2.78
CA LEU A 31 -16.73 -13.35 -1.88
C LEU A 31 -17.59 -14.26 -0.98
N ASP A 32 -18.15 -15.33 -1.55
CA ASP A 32 -18.98 -16.26 -0.79
C ASP A 32 -18.16 -17.01 0.27
N ASP A 33 -16.94 -17.48 -0.08
CA ASP A 33 -16.05 -18.15 0.88
C ASP A 33 -15.68 -17.20 2.04
N ILE A 34 -15.46 -15.92 1.74
CA ILE A 34 -15.14 -14.89 2.74
C ILE A 34 -16.34 -14.69 3.67
N LYS A 35 -17.55 -14.54 3.12
CA LYS A 35 -18.77 -14.39 3.91
C LYS A 35 -19.07 -15.63 4.76
N ASP A 36 -18.88 -16.81 4.19
CA ASP A 36 -19.12 -18.08 4.91
C ASP A 36 -18.11 -18.28 6.05
N SER A 37 -16.85 -17.90 5.84
CA SER A 37 -15.81 -18.01 6.88
C SER A 37 -15.91 -16.89 7.92
N GLY A 38 -16.56 -15.78 7.61
CA GLY A 38 -16.66 -14.62 8.48
C GLY A 38 -15.34 -13.85 8.63
N LEU A 39 -14.41 -13.99 7.68
CA LEU A 39 -13.06 -13.41 7.80
C LEU A 39 -12.53 -12.98 6.44
N ILE A 40 -12.01 -11.76 6.32
CA ILE A 40 -11.32 -11.27 5.14
C ILE A 40 -9.84 -11.01 5.45
N ARG A 41 -8.95 -11.37 4.53
CA ARG A 41 -7.50 -11.14 4.63
C ARG A 41 -7.11 -10.00 3.69
N ILE A 42 -6.61 -8.91 4.28
CA ILE A 42 -6.19 -7.74 3.49
C ILE A 42 -4.69 -7.50 3.70
N ALA A 43 -3.96 -7.46 2.59
CA ALA A 43 -2.52 -7.25 2.60
C ALA A 43 -2.18 -5.76 2.60
N VAL A 44 -1.34 -5.34 3.54
CA VAL A 44 -0.87 -3.96 3.74
C VAL A 44 0.65 -3.96 3.92
N TYR A 45 1.32 -2.89 3.51
CA TYR A 45 2.78 -2.80 3.66
C TYR A 45 3.19 -2.61 5.13
N THR A 46 4.32 -3.21 5.49
CA THR A 46 4.93 -3.08 6.82
C THR A 46 5.65 -1.72 6.92
N ASP A 47 5.53 -1.06 8.09
CA ASP A 47 6.27 0.16 8.43
C ASP A 47 6.17 1.25 7.35
N TYR A 48 4.95 1.54 6.92
CA TYR A 48 4.69 2.45 5.79
C TYR A 48 3.74 3.60 6.19
N PRO A 49 4.14 4.49 7.14
CA PRO A 49 3.29 5.62 7.51
C PRO A 49 3.16 6.62 6.35
N PRO A 50 2.00 7.28 6.19
CA PRO A 50 0.80 7.23 7.05
C PRO A 50 -0.18 6.11 6.73
N PHE A 51 0.19 5.14 5.90
CA PHE A 51 -0.75 4.17 5.34
C PHE A 51 -0.95 2.93 6.22
N SER A 52 0.16 2.31 6.66
CA SER A 52 0.08 1.06 7.44
C SER A 52 1.33 0.89 8.29
N PHE A 53 1.14 0.98 9.60
CA PHE A 53 2.24 0.92 10.57
C PHE A 53 1.69 0.51 11.93
N ILE A 54 2.56 0.29 12.90
CA ILE A 54 2.17 -0.01 14.28
C ILE A 54 2.43 1.23 15.13
N GLU A 55 1.41 1.67 15.84
CA GLU A 55 1.51 2.77 16.80
C GLU A 55 0.86 2.32 18.10
N ASN A 56 1.59 2.45 19.22
CA ASN A 56 1.12 1.99 20.55
C ASN A 56 0.61 0.55 20.50
N ASP A 57 1.39 -0.33 19.88
CA ASP A 57 1.09 -1.76 19.72
C ASP A 57 -0.19 -2.06 18.93
N SER A 58 -0.69 -1.10 18.18
CA SER A 58 -1.93 -1.26 17.39
C SER A 58 -1.70 -0.94 15.92
N PRO A 59 -2.26 -1.75 14.99
CA PRO A 59 -2.26 -1.40 13.58
C PRO A 59 -2.95 -0.04 13.36
N THR A 60 -2.28 0.85 12.66
CA THR A 60 -2.70 2.25 12.46
C THR A 60 -2.38 2.66 11.03
N GLY A 61 -3.15 3.59 10.49
CA GLY A 61 -2.90 4.17 9.18
C GLY A 61 -4.11 4.19 8.28
N ILE A 62 -3.98 4.93 7.18
CA ILE A 62 -5.05 5.14 6.21
C ILE A 62 -5.53 3.81 5.64
N ASP A 63 -4.61 2.97 5.18
CA ASP A 63 -4.94 1.68 4.58
C ASP A 63 -5.55 0.72 5.61
N ILE A 64 -5.13 0.83 6.88
CA ILE A 64 -5.70 0.04 7.99
C ILE A 64 -7.17 0.45 8.22
N ASP A 65 -7.45 1.75 8.24
CA ASP A 65 -8.82 2.24 8.45
C ASP A 65 -9.72 1.91 7.25
N ILE A 66 -9.19 1.99 6.02
CA ILE A 66 -9.92 1.53 4.82
C ILE A 66 -10.21 0.02 4.93
N ALA A 67 -9.23 -0.78 5.34
CA ALA A 67 -9.41 -2.23 5.49
C ALA A 67 -10.49 -2.56 6.54
N ARG A 68 -10.52 -1.80 7.64
CA ARG A 68 -11.58 -1.94 8.67
C ARG A 68 -12.95 -1.61 8.10
N GLU A 69 -13.06 -0.55 7.31
CA GLU A 69 -14.32 -0.15 6.67
C GLU A 69 -14.80 -1.24 5.69
N ILE A 70 -13.89 -1.80 4.90
CA ILE A 70 -14.19 -2.91 3.98
C ILE A 70 -14.75 -4.11 4.77
N ALA A 71 -14.04 -4.54 5.81
CA ALA A 71 -14.46 -5.69 6.62
C ALA A 71 -15.83 -5.44 7.28
N SER A 72 -16.03 -4.24 7.82
CA SER A 72 -17.30 -3.83 8.44
C SER A 72 -18.45 -3.86 7.43
N ALA A 73 -18.23 -3.33 6.24
CA ALA A 73 -19.25 -3.28 5.18
C ALA A 73 -19.64 -4.69 4.69
N LEU A 74 -18.67 -5.61 4.66
CA LEU A 74 -18.92 -7.02 4.30
C LEU A 74 -19.50 -7.84 5.46
N GLY A 75 -19.49 -7.31 6.69
CA GLY A 75 -19.97 -8.01 7.88
C GLY A 75 -19.06 -9.14 8.33
N VAL A 76 -17.75 -8.99 8.15
CA VAL A 76 -16.74 -10.02 8.49
C VAL A 76 -15.61 -9.43 9.35
N GLU A 77 -14.83 -10.31 9.97
CA GLU A 77 -13.64 -9.90 10.72
C GLU A 77 -12.47 -9.61 9.77
N LEU A 78 -11.56 -8.76 10.20
CA LEU A 78 -10.36 -8.37 9.44
C LEU A 78 -9.12 -9.10 9.96
N GLU A 79 -8.42 -9.78 9.06
CA GLU A 79 -7.07 -10.28 9.29
C GLU A 79 -6.10 -9.49 8.38
N LEU A 80 -5.13 -8.79 8.99
CA LEU A 80 -4.11 -8.05 8.23
C LEU A 80 -2.95 -8.97 7.88
N ILE A 81 -2.56 -8.98 6.61
CA ILE A 81 -1.36 -9.65 6.13
C ILE A 81 -0.30 -8.56 5.90
N TRP A 82 0.70 -8.53 6.76
CA TRP A 82 1.78 -7.53 6.67
C TRP A 82 2.77 -7.92 5.59
N MET A 83 2.87 -7.07 4.55
CA MET A 83 3.74 -7.32 3.39
C MET A 83 5.10 -6.67 3.57
N THR A 84 6.14 -7.42 3.24
CA THR A 84 7.46 -6.85 2.96
C THR A 84 7.51 -6.62 1.45
N PRO A 85 7.82 -5.40 0.99
CA PRO A 85 7.83 -5.14 -0.45
C PRO A 85 8.88 -5.98 -1.17
N GLY A 86 8.52 -6.49 -2.33
CA GLY A 86 9.46 -7.14 -3.25
C GLY A 86 10.25 -6.11 -4.05
N GLU A 87 10.95 -6.55 -5.08
CA GLU A 87 11.68 -5.65 -5.96
C GLU A 87 10.73 -4.84 -6.85
N THR A 88 9.58 -5.42 -7.15
CA THR A 88 8.56 -4.80 -8.02
C THR A 88 7.16 -5.06 -7.46
N THR A 89 6.19 -4.27 -7.90
CA THR A 89 4.78 -4.51 -7.56
C THR A 89 4.29 -5.86 -8.07
N GLU A 90 4.82 -6.32 -9.20
CA GLU A 90 4.50 -7.64 -9.75
C GLU A 90 4.97 -8.77 -8.81
N ASP A 91 6.09 -8.56 -8.11
CA ASP A 91 6.54 -9.50 -7.07
C ASP A 91 5.56 -9.52 -5.89
N ASP A 92 5.07 -8.36 -5.50
CA ASP A 92 4.08 -8.27 -4.41
C ASP A 92 2.79 -8.98 -4.78
N PHE A 93 2.29 -8.77 -6.01
CA PHE A 93 1.12 -9.49 -6.52
C PHE A 93 1.35 -11.00 -6.49
N ARG A 94 2.52 -11.47 -6.96
CA ARG A 94 2.87 -12.89 -6.93
C ARG A 94 2.86 -13.42 -5.51
N ASN A 95 3.52 -12.72 -4.59
CA ASN A 95 3.74 -13.18 -3.23
C ASN A 95 2.47 -13.16 -2.38
N TYR A 96 1.55 -12.23 -2.63
CA TYR A 96 0.43 -12.00 -1.73
C TYR A 96 -0.94 -12.29 -2.33
N LEU A 97 -1.08 -12.39 -3.67
CA LEU A 97 -2.40 -12.63 -4.29
C LEU A 97 -2.52 -13.99 -5.00
N TRP A 98 -1.48 -14.44 -5.75
CA TRP A 98 -1.74 -15.61 -6.58
C TRP A 98 -0.81 -16.81 -6.38
N LYS A 99 0.44 -16.61 -5.96
CA LYS A 99 1.37 -17.74 -5.73
C LYS A 99 1.56 -18.03 -4.25
N GLY A 100 1.69 -16.98 -3.44
CA GLY A 100 2.03 -17.08 -2.02
C GLY A 100 3.52 -16.86 -1.79
N HIS A 101 3.82 -16.17 -0.70
CA HIS A 101 5.19 -15.86 -0.30
C HIS A 101 5.95 -17.16 0.00
N ILE A 102 7.21 -17.23 -0.40
CA ILE A 102 8.03 -18.45 -0.31
C ILE A 102 8.13 -19.02 1.11
N ILE A 103 8.06 -18.15 2.12
CA ILE A 103 8.17 -18.55 3.54
C ILE A 103 6.77 -18.78 4.14
N HIS A 104 5.90 -17.79 4.08
CA HIS A 104 4.63 -17.80 4.82
C HIS A 104 3.49 -18.49 4.06
N ARG A 105 3.55 -18.49 2.72
CA ARG A 105 2.59 -19.14 1.81
C ARG A 105 1.13 -18.69 1.93
N ILE A 106 0.85 -17.72 2.81
CA ILE A 106 -0.50 -17.19 3.00
C ILE A 106 -0.76 -16.18 1.89
N LYS A 107 -1.93 -16.29 1.24
CA LYS A 107 -2.41 -15.32 0.26
C LYS A 107 -3.46 -14.43 0.91
N ALA A 108 -3.44 -13.18 0.54
CA ALA A 108 -4.50 -12.24 0.90
C ALA A 108 -5.67 -12.38 -0.09
N ASP A 109 -6.84 -11.98 0.34
CA ASP A 109 -8.01 -11.86 -0.53
C ASP A 109 -7.92 -10.54 -1.32
N VAL A 110 -7.37 -9.50 -0.68
CA VAL A 110 -7.23 -8.15 -1.25
C VAL A 110 -5.84 -7.62 -0.91
N MET A 111 -5.23 -6.91 -1.83
CA MET A 111 -3.99 -6.16 -1.60
C MET A 111 -4.26 -4.67 -1.73
N MET A 112 -3.82 -3.90 -0.73
CA MET A 112 -3.88 -2.44 -0.75
C MET A 112 -2.75 -1.86 -1.61
N ARG A 113 -2.92 -0.63 -2.07
CA ARG A 113 -1.91 0.20 -2.75
C ARG A 113 -1.43 -0.38 -4.09
N ALA A 114 -2.35 -0.98 -4.83
CA ALA A 114 -2.07 -1.39 -6.20
C ALA A 114 -2.08 -0.18 -7.14
N PRO A 115 -1.17 -0.08 -8.11
CA PRO A 115 -1.27 0.97 -9.13
C PRO A 115 -2.56 0.81 -9.94
N TYR A 116 -3.33 1.91 -10.08
CA TYR A 116 -4.52 1.93 -10.93
C TYR A 116 -4.17 2.68 -12.22
N ASP A 117 -3.62 1.96 -13.17
CA ASP A 117 -3.02 2.55 -14.37
C ASP A 117 -3.12 1.55 -15.54
N PRO A 118 -3.76 1.94 -16.67
CA PRO A 118 -3.85 1.05 -17.83
C PRO A 118 -2.48 0.60 -18.37
N SER A 119 -1.47 1.45 -18.35
CA SER A 119 -0.13 1.07 -18.84
C SER A 119 0.50 -0.01 -17.98
N PHE A 120 0.17 -0.05 -16.70
CA PHE A 120 0.63 -1.08 -15.76
C PHE A 120 -0.21 -2.35 -15.86
N SER A 121 -1.54 -2.22 -15.85
CA SER A 121 -2.45 -3.38 -15.88
C SER A 121 -2.43 -4.10 -17.22
N GLN A 122 -2.13 -3.38 -18.32
CA GLN A 122 -2.04 -3.95 -19.68
C GLN A 122 -0.60 -4.22 -20.11
N LYS A 123 0.36 -4.13 -19.19
CA LYS A 123 1.77 -4.40 -19.45
C LYS A 123 1.95 -5.80 -20.04
N ARG A 124 2.74 -5.90 -21.10
CA ARG A 124 3.02 -7.16 -21.77
C ARG A 124 4.51 -7.50 -21.66
N ASP A 125 4.79 -8.79 -21.62
CA ASP A 125 6.16 -9.31 -21.63
C ASP A 125 6.73 -9.36 -23.07
N ASP A 126 7.94 -9.86 -23.20
CA ASP A 126 8.65 -9.92 -24.47
C ASP A 126 7.98 -10.84 -25.53
N VAL A 127 7.08 -11.71 -25.09
CA VAL A 127 6.32 -12.60 -25.99
C VAL A 127 4.86 -12.16 -26.15
N GLY A 128 4.51 -10.99 -25.61
CA GLY A 128 3.20 -10.38 -25.80
C GLY A 128 2.12 -10.80 -24.81
N LEU A 129 2.45 -11.57 -23.77
CA LEU A 129 1.49 -11.99 -22.75
C LEU A 129 1.34 -10.92 -21.67
N LEU A 130 0.14 -10.81 -21.10
CA LEU A 130 -0.11 -9.86 -20.01
C LEU A 130 0.67 -10.29 -18.75
N VAL A 131 1.51 -9.40 -18.25
CA VAL A 131 2.33 -9.64 -17.04
C VAL A 131 1.43 -9.82 -15.81
N ASN A 132 0.35 -9.05 -15.75
CA ASN A 132 -0.55 -9.00 -14.60
C ASN A 132 -1.91 -9.66 -14.85
N GLU A 133 -1.96 -10.71 -15.73
CA GLU A 133 -3.21 -11.37 -16.12
C GLU A 133 -3.97 -12.00 -14.93
N LEU A 134 -3.26 -12.39 -13.88
CA LEU A 134 -3.85 -13.01 -12.69
C LEU A 134 -4.37 -12.01 -11.65
N VAL A 135 -4.25 -10.71 -11.94
CA VAL A 135 -4.59 -9.65 -11.00
C VAL A 135 -5.61 -8.69 -11.61
N HIS A 136 -6.65 -8.38 -10.85
CA HIS A 136 -7.65 -7.36 -11.19
C HIS A 136 -7.42 -6.16 -10.27
N MET A 137 -6.96 -5.05 -10.85
CA MET A 137 -6.74 -3.77 -10.16
C MET A 137 -8.00 -2.94 -10.26
N PHE A 138 -8.45 -2.35 -9.15
CA PHE A 138 -9.77 -1.69 -9.09
C PHE A 138 -9.80 -0.61 -8.02
N ALA A 139 -10.89 0.16 -7.99
CA ALA A 139 -11.26 1.10 -6.94
C ALA A 139 -10.14 2.08 -6.59
N PRO A 140 -9.74 2.96 -7.52
CA PRO A 140 -8.75 3.98 -7.17
C PRO A 140 -9.29 4.85 -6.03
N TYR A 141 -8.49 5.06 -4.98
CA TYR A 141 -8.93 5.83 -3.82
C TYR A 141 -8.08 7.05 -3.54
N GLN A 142 -6.90 7.14 -4.15
CA GLN A 142 -5.96 8.24 -3.91
C GLN A 142 -5.21 8.54 -5.21
N ARG A 143 -4.98 9.82 -5.49
CA ARG A 143 -4.03 10.24 -6.52
C ARG A 143 -2.75 10.69 -5.85
N GLU A 144 -1.62 10.10 -6.27
CA GLU A 144 -0.29 10.33 -5.69
C GLU A 144 0.58 11.17 -6.63
N SER A 145 1.58 11.84 -6.08
CA SER A 145 2.58 12.62 -6.83
C SER A 145 3.85 12.77 -6.01
N TRP A 146 4.81 13.51 -6.56
CA TRP A 146 6.08 13.81 -5.89
C TRP A 146 5.98 15.10 -5.08
N GLN A 147 6.81 15.23 -4.06
CA GLN A 147 6.86 16.42 -3.20
C GLN A 147 8.29 16.63 -2.68
N ILE A 148 8.70 17.90 -2.59
CA ILE A 148 9.88 18.31 -1.83
C ILE A 148 9.41 19.12 -0.63
N ILE A 149 10.04 18.91 0.51
CA ILE A 149 10.04 19.82 1.66
C ILE A 149 11.46 20.39 1.82
N HIS A 150 11.58 21.66 2.19
CA HIS A 150 12.89 22.32 2.28
C HIS A 150 12.97 23.23 3.51
N ASN A 151 14.19 23.44 4.01
CA ASN A 151 14.49 24.36 5.11
C ASN A 151 14.64 25.76 4.53
N THR A 152 13.68 26.63 4.79
CA THR A 152 13.66 28.01 4.24
C THR A 152 14.80 28.88 4.73
N GLN A 153 15.47 28.53 5.83
CA GLN A 153 16.60 29.31 6.37
C GLN A 153 17.88 29.11 5.52
N THR A 154 18.04 27.93 4.89
CA THR A 154 19.22 27.61 4.10
C THR A 154 18.92 27.54 2.59
N LEU A 155 17.67 27.22 2.25
CA LEU A 155 17.16 27.17 0.88
C LEU A 155 15.78 27.87 0.90
N PRO A 156 15.74 29.21 0.71
CA PRO A 156 14.47 29.95 0.92
C PRO A 156 13.33 29.53 0.00
N GLU A 157 13.62 29.11 -1.22
CA GLU A 157 12.61 28.66 -2.19
C GLU A 157 13.22 27.63 -3.13
N VAL A 158 12.40 26.67 -3.57
CA VAL A 158 12.79 25.69 -4.59
C VAL A 158 12.09 26.07 -5.90
N GLU A 159 12.80 26.82 -6.75
CA GLU A 159 12.25 27.26 -8.04
C GLU A 159 12.33 26.15 -9.09
N THR A 160 13.46 25.46 -9.15
CA THR A 160 13.71 24.40 -10.14
C THR A 160 14.59 23.30 -9.52
N MET A 161 14.54 22.12 -10.13
CA MET A 161 15.40 21.01 -9.72
C MET A 161 16.90 21.33 -9.91
N GLY A 162 17.24 22.24 -10.81
CA GLY A 162 18.64 22.63 -11.05
C GLY A 162 19.34 23.20 -9.81
N MET A 163 18.59 23.72 -8.84
CA MET A 163 19.16 24.25 -7.59
C MET A 163 19.92 23.18 -6.80
N PHE A 164 19.53 21.91 -6.95
CA PHE A 164 20.18 20.81 -6.25
C PHE A 164 21.54 20.41 -6.83
N GLN A 165 22.07 21.17 -7.79
CA GLN A 165 23.50 21.15 -8.12
C GLN A 165 24.33 21.82 -7.01
N TYR A 166 23.73 22.70 -6.23
CA TYR A 166 24.37 23.51 -5.20
C TYR A 166 23.86 23.26 -3.79
N HIS A 167 22.62 22.83 -3.65
CA HIS A 167 21.91 22.58 -2.39
C HIS A 167 21.75 21.09 -2.15
N THR A 168 21.88 20.66 -0.90
CA THR A 168 21.79 19.25 -0.53
C THR A 168 20.34 18.78 -0.44
N ILE A 169 20.09 17.55 -0.88
CA ILE A 169 18.75 16.95 -0.84
C ILE A 169 18.84 15.47 -0.45
N GLY A 170 17.90 15.04 0.38
CA GLY A 170 17.77 13.65 0.83
C GLY A 170 16.62 12.93 0.15
N ALA A 171 16.75 11.62 -0.01
CA ALA A 171 15.68 10.75 -0.50
C ALA A 171 15.84 9.34 0.09
N GLU A 172 14.76 8.61 0.11
CA GLU A 172 14.78 7.19 0.51
C GLU A 172 15.54 6.37 -0.54
N ILE A 173 16.44 5.51 -0.07
CA ILE A 173 17.28 4.66 -0.95
C ILE A 173 16.37 3.73 -1.79
N ASP A 174 16.79 3.48 -3.02
CA ASP A 174 16.11 2.60 -3.98
C ASP A 174 14.69 3.05 -4.38
N SER A 175 14.33 4.29 -4.02
CA SER A 175 13.09 4.92 -4.45
C SER A 175 13.26 5.63 -5.81
N ILE A 176 12.13 5.94 -6.46
CA ILE A 176 12.15 6.76 -7.70
C ILE A 176 12.79 8.14 -7.45
N PRO A 177 12.49 8.86 -6.35
CA PRO A 177 13.23 10.08 -6.04
C PRO A 177 14.74 9.89 -5.98
N HIS A 178 15.24 8.81 -5.36
CA HIS A 178 16.68 8.53 -5.29
C HIS A 178 17.26 8.35 -6.71
N PHE A 179 16.64 7.53 -7.55
CA PHE A 179 17.12 7.32 -8.93
C PHE A 179 17.03 8.61 -9.76
N TYR A 180 15.95 9.36 -9.61
CA TYR A 180 15.75 10.62 -10.30
C TYR A 180 16.87 11.63 -9.94
N LEU A 181 17.10 11.84 -8.66
CA LEU A 181 18.11 12.80 -8.18
C LEU A 181 19.52 12.40 -8.58
N THR A 182 19.81 11.11 -8.71
CA THR A 182 21.17 10.64 -9.03
C THR A 182 21.41 10.45 -10.52
N SER A 183 20.37 10.36 -11.37
CA SER A 183 20.54 10.07 -12.80
C SER A 183 20.02 11.16 -13.74
N ALA A 184 18.97 11.89 -13.36
CA ALA A 184 18.40 12.94 -14.22
C ALA A 184 19.42 14.06 -14.45
N PHE A 185 19.19 14.85 -15.49
CA PHE A 185 20.04 16.00 -15.86
C PHE A 185 21.51 15.61 -16.08
N GLY A 186 21.75 14.38 -16.56
CA GLY A 186 23.11 13.88 -16.76
C GLY A 186 23.88 13.63 -15.46
N GLY A 187 23.14 13.37 -14.36
CA GLY A 187 23.73 13.07 -13.05
C GLY A 187 24.25 14.30 -12.30
N ARG A 188 23.87 15.49 -12.73
CA ARG A 188 24.39 16.74 -12.13
C ARG A 188 23.99 16.95 -10.68
N LEU A 189 22.88 16.32 -10.23
CA LEU A 189 22.39 16.49 -8.86
C LEU A 189 23.00 15.45 -7.90
N ARG A 190 23.69 14.44 -8.42
CA ARG A 190 24.18 13.28 -7.66
C ARG A 190 25.07 13.68 -6.47
N GLU A 191 26.00 14.60 -6.67
CA GLU A 191 26.94 15.00 -5.62
C GLU A 191 26.28 15.64 -4.40
N LYS A 192 25.10 16.22 -4.59
CA LYS A 192 24.36 16.90 -3.52
C LYS A 192 23.22 16.04 -2.98
N THR A 193 23.06 14.82 -3.50
CA THR A 193 22.01 13.88 -3.09
C THR A 193 22.54 12.91 -2.05
N SER A 194 21.87 12.83 -0.92
CA SER A 194 22.11 11.82 0.12
C SER A 194 20.92 10.86 0.17
N HIS A 195 21.20 9.59 0.44
CA HIS A 195 20.14 8.60 0.55
C HIS A 195 20.05 8.03 1.97
N TYR A 196 18.85 7.69 2.38
CA TYR A 196 18.50 7.27 3.75
C TYR A 196 17.65 6.00 3.68
N GLY A 197 17.57 5.26 4.79
CA GLY A 197 16.77 4.04 4.86
C GLY A 197 15.26 4.29 4.77
N SER A 198 14.83 5.52 5.06
CA SER A 198 13.41 5.91 4.98
C SER A 198 13.30 7.43 4.80
N ASN A 199 12.11 7.89 4.39
CA ASN A 199 11.79 9.33 4.36
C ASN A 199 11.87 9.95 5.77
N ALA A 200 11.53 9.21 6.83
CA ALA A 200 11.64 9.69 8.20
C ALA A 200 13.10 9.98 8.58
N GLU A 201 14.03 9.09 8.20
CA GLU A 201 15.47 9.33 8.41
C GLU A 201 15.97 10.53 7.62
N ALA A 202 15.49 10.71 6.38
CA ALA A 202 15.83 11.89 5.57
C ALA A 202 15.34 13.18 6.24
N PHE A 203 14.14 13.15 6.85
CA PHE A 203 13.62 14.27 7.63
C PHE A 203 14.49 14.58 8.84
N ASP A 204 14.93 13.55 9.57
CA ASP A 204 15.83 13.75 10.71
C ASP A 204 17.16 14.39 10.27
N ALA A 205 17.69 13.97 9.11
CA ALA A 205 18.88 14.59 8.53
C ALA A 205 18.65 16.05 8.15
N MET A 206 17.46 16.40 7.66
CA MET A 206 17.08 17.78 7.36
C MET A 206 16.99 18.62 8.63
N LYS A 207 16.35 18.10 9.68
CA LYS A 207 16.29 18.78 11.00
C LYS A 207 17.68 19.00 11.60
N ALA A 208 18.58 18.04 11.38
CA ALA A 208 19.98 18.13 11.83
C ALA A 208 20.84 19.06 10.95
N GLY A 209 20.31 19.54 9.83
CA GLY A 209 21.03 20.42 8.91
C GLY A 209 22.01 19.68 7.98
N THR A 210 21.92 18.35 7.91
CA THR A 210 22.78 17.54 7.02
C THR A 210 22.35 17.70 5.56
N VAL A 211 21.03 17.79 5.32
CA VAL A 211 20.48 18.14 4.01
C VAL A 211 19.53 19.33 4.17
N GLU A 212 19.35 20.07 3.08
CA GLU A 212 18.51 21.28 3.05
C GLU A 212 17.08 20.97 2.62
N ALA A 213 16.86 19.81 2.00
CA ALA A 213 15.55 19.41 1.47
C ALA A 213 15.42 17.89 1.49
N VAL A 214 14.18 17.41 1.39
CA VAL A 214 13.84 15.98 1.24
C VAL A 214 12.82 15.83 0.12
N MET A 215 13.01 14.81 -0.75
CA MET A 215 12.07 14.47 -1.81
C MET A 215 11.49 13.08 -1.60
N GLY A 216 10.16 12.96 -1.69
CA GLY A 216 9.47 11.68 -1.56
C GLY A 216 8.06 11.74 -2.15
N LEU A 217 7.23 10.78 -1.78
CA LEU A 217 5.80 10.78 -2.12
C LEU A 217 5.11 11.94 -1.40
N ARG A 218 4.22 12.64 -2.10
CA ARG A 218 3.51 13.80 -1.54
C ARG A 218 2.80 13.46 -0.23
N SER A 219 2.12 12.33 -0.19
CA SER A 219 1.41 11.90 1.01
C SER A 219 2.34 11.67 2.20
N GLN A 220 3.51 11.04 1.97
CA GLN A 220 4.47 10.79 3.05
C GLN A 220 5.16 12.09 3.49
N ILE A 221 5.57 12.92 2.54
CA ILE A 221 6.23 14.21 2.86
C ILE A 221 5.25 15.12 3.62
N SER A 222 3.98 15.21 3.19
CA SER A 222 2.99 16.02 3.91
C SER A 222 2.70 15.46 5.30
N TYR A 223 2.63 14.14 5.45
CA TYR A 223 2.46 13.51 6.77
C TYR A 223 3.62 13.86 7.71
N LEU A 224 4.85 13.76 7.21
CA LEU A 224 6.05 14.06 8.01
C LEU A 224 6.15 15.55 8.33
N SER A 225 5.61 16.44 7.48
CA SER A 225 5.67 17.89 7.71
C SER A 225 4.97 18.33 9.00
N GLN A 226 4.04 17.53 9.53
CA GLN A 226 3.39 17.85 10.81
C GLN A 226 4.36 17.80 12.01
N PHE A 227 5.51 17.16 11.86
CA PHE A 227 6.49 16.99 12.94
C PHE A 227 7.62 18.02 12.88
N VAL A 228 7.51 19.04 12.02
CA VAL A 228 8.47 20.13 11.90
C VAL A 228 7.76 21.48 11.93
N ASP A 229 8.52 22.55 12.18
CA ASP A 229 7.98 23.91 12.17
C ASP A 229 7.68 24.35 10.74
N ASN A 230 6.42 24.58 10.43
CA ASN A 230 5.94 24.95 9.08
C ASN A 230 6.39 26.35 8.62
N GLU A 231 6.90 27.19 9.49
CA GLU A 231 7.52 28.46 9.09
C GLU A 231 8.93 28.24 8.59
N GLN A 232 9.67 27.33 9.22
CA GLN A 232 11.03 26.99 8.85
C GLN A 232 11.08 25.95 7.71
N TYR A 233 10.16 25.00 7.67
CA TYR A 233 10.17 23.92 6.68
C TYR A 233 8.89 23.99 5.83
N ARG A 234 9.04 24.16 4.54
CA ARG A 234 7.92 24.38 3.62
C ARG A 234 7.88 23.34 2.49
N LEU A 235 6.66 23.00 2.10
CA LEU A 235 6.43 22.17 0.91
C LEU A 235 6.65 23.03 -0.33
N ALA A 236 7.50 22.54 -1.24
CA ALA A 236 7.78 23.25 -2.49
C ALA A 236 6.69 23.00 -3.54
N SER A 237 6.54 23.94 -4.47
CA SER A 237 5.58 23.84 -5.59
C SER A 237 6.26 23.71 -6.94
N ASN A 238 7.53 23.29 -6.96
CA ASN A 238 8.34 23.15 -8.17
C ASN A 238 7.85 21.98 -9.06
N ALA A 239 8.20 22.06 -10.33
CA ALA A 239 7.99 20.97 -11.30
C ALA A 239 9.14 19.93 -11.20
N PHE A 240 8.86 18.70 -11.64
CA PHE A 240 9.81 17.61 -11.68
C PHE A 240 10.06 17.16 -13.13
N PRO A 241 10.75 17.96 -13.95
CA PRO A 241 11.02 17.56 -15.32
C PRO A 241 11.88 16.30 -15.39
N LEU A 242 11.64 15.45 -16.37
CA LEU A 242 12.34 14.19 -16.62
C LEU A 242 12.05 13.05 -15.61
N ILE A 243 11.17 13.25 -14.64
CA ILE A 243 10.87 12.18 -13.66
C ILE A 243 9.99 11.07 -14.25
N GLY A 244 9.50 11.23 -15.47
CA GLY A 244 8.58 10.28 -16.05
C GLY A 244 7.15 10.52 -15.58
N LYS A 245 6.58 9.63 -14.79
CA LYS A 245 5.20 9.78 -14.33
C LYS A 245 5.12 10.83 -13.20
N GLN A 246 4.35 11.88 -13.45
CA GLN A 246 4.18 13.01 -12.52
C GLN A 246 3.12 12.72 -11.45
N LYS A 247 2.03 12.05 -11.86
CA LYS A 247 0.91 11.68 -10.99
C LYS A 247 0.42 10.29 -11.39
N TRP A 248 -0.12 9.54 -10.44
CA TRP A 248 -0.70 8.22 -10.67
C TRP A 248 -1.75 7.93 -9.62
N ASP A 249 -2.68 7.03 -9.95
CA ASP A 249 -3.75 6.65 -9.03
C ASP A 249 -3.40 5.33 -8.33
N ILE A 250 -3.79 5.26 -7.05
CA ILE A 250 -3.59 4.11 -6.17
C ILE A 250 -4.97 3.53 -5.88
N GLY A 251 -5.10 2.23 -6.09
CA GLY A 251 -6.30 1.45 -5.81
C GLY A 251 -5.97 0.17 -5.08
N LEU A 252 -6.81 -0.82 -5.29
CA LEU A 252 -6.70 -2.14 -4.69
C LEU A 252 -6.52 -3.21 -5.76
N ALA A 253 -6.15 -4.42 -5.34
CA ALA A 253 -6.04 -5.57 -6.24
C ALA A 253 -6.60 -6.83 -5.61
N VAL A 254 -7.23 -7.66 -6.44
CA VAL A 254 -7.69 -9.01 -6.09
C VAL A 254 -7.20 -9.99 -7.15
N HIS A 255 -7.20 -11.26 -6.83
CA HIS A 255 -6.96 -12.29 -7.85
C HIS A 255 -8.06 -12.19 -8.93
N THR A 256 -7.70 -12.30 -10.21
CA THR A 256 -8.61 -12.07 -11.34
C THR A 256 -9.84 -12.99 -11.33
N ASN A 257 -9.73 -14.19 -10.72
CA ASN A 257 -10.86 -15.10 -10.59
C ASN A 257 -11.93 -14.61 -9.61
N TYR A 258 -11.61 -13.62 -8.75
CA TYR A 258 -12.49 -13.16 -7.68
C TYR A 258 -12.92 -11.72 -7.88
N ARG A 259 -13.20 -11.32 -9.12
CA ARG A 259 -13.64 -9.95 -9.46
C ARG A 259 -14.93 -9.54 -8.76
N ALA A 260 -15.80 -10.50 -8.41
CA ALA A 260 -17.03 -10.20 -7.66
C ALA A 260 -16.69 -9.56 -6.30
N LEU A 261 -15.64 -10.05 -5.62
CA LEU A 261 -15.13 -9.41 -4.40
C LEU A 261 -14.66 -7.99 -4.69
N GLY A 262 -13.95 -7.80 -5.81
CA GLY A 262 -13.49 -6.46 -6.22
C GLY A 262 -14.63 -5.49 -6.47
N TYR A 263 -15.72 -5.94 -7.09
CA TYR A 263 -16.90 -5.08 -7.33
C TYR A 263 -17.57 -4.67 -6.01
N GLU A 264 -17.77 -5.61 -5.10
CA GLU A 264 -18.37 -5.33 -3.79
C GLU A 264 -17.53 -4.33 -2.98
N ILE A 265 -16.21 -4.53 -2.96
CA ILE A 265 -15.29 -3.60 -2.29
C ILE A 265 -15.24 -2.26 -3.03
N GLY A 266 -15.30 -2.30 -4.35
CA GLY A 266 -15.32 -1.09 -5.18
C GLY A 266 -16.46 -0.15 -4.82
N ASP A 267 -17.64 -0.71 -4.51
CA ASP A 267 -18.80 0.07 -4.05
C ASP A 267 -18.52 0.73 -2.70
N VAL A 268 -17.84 0.04 -1.78
CA VAL A 268 -17.44 0.61 -0.48
C VAL A 268 -16.48 1.79 -0.69
N ILE A 269 -15.45 1.61 -1.51
CA ILE A 269 -14.47 2.66 -1.79
C ILE A 269 -15.13 3.85 -2.48
N THR A 270 -16.00 3.59 -3.46
CA THR A 270 -16.75 4.65 -4.17
C THR A 270 -17.55 5.49 -3.19
N ARG A 271 -18.29 4.84 -2.29
CA ARG A 271 -19.05 5.53 -1.25
C ARG A 271 -18.12 6.39 -0.38
N MET A 272 -17.01 5.85 0.10
CA MET A 272 -16.06 6.59 0.94
C MET A 272 -15.53 7.85 0.22
N VAL A 273 -15.22 7.74 -1.08
CA VAL A 273 -14.71 8.87 -1.86
C VAL A 273 -15.81 9.91 -2.07
N VAL A 274 -16.98 9.48 -2.55
CA VAL A 274 -18.09 10.37 -2.91
C VAL A 274 -18.68 11.08 -1.69
N GLU A 275 -18.78 10.39 -0.55
CA GLU A 275 -19.31 10.98 0.69
C GLU A 275 -18.28 11.79 1.49
N GLY A 276 -17.03 11.83 1.01
CA GLY A 276 -15.96 12.62 1.63
C GLY A 276 -15.27 11.92 2.80
N ASP A 277 -15.62 10.67 3.10
CA ASP A 277 -14.97 9.91 4.16
C ASP A 277 -13.48 9.72 3.86
N MET A 278 -13.14 9.49 2.60
CA MET A 278 -11.75 9.33 2.19
C MET A 278 -10.95 10.60 2.48
N GLN A 279 -11.49 11.77 2.14
CA GLN A 279 -10.84 13.05 2.45
C GLN A 279 -10.65 13.22 3.96
N ARG A 280 -11.71 12.99 4.76
CA ARG A 280 -11.66 13.09 6.23
C ARG A 280 -10.61 12.13 6.82
N LEU A 281 -10.47 10.96 6.22
CA LEU A 281 -9.47 9.97 6.65
C LEU A 281 -8.04 10.48 6.43
N PHE A 282 -7.74 11.05 5.27
CA PHE A 282 -6.43 11.65 5.00
C PHE A 282 -6.16 12.84 5.93
N GLU A 283 -7.17 13.67 6.19
CA GLU A 283 -7.08 14.78 7.15
C GLU A 283 -6.79 14.30 8.58
N LYS A 284 -7.40 13.20 9.00
CA LYS A 284 -7.11 12.57 10.30
C LYS A 284 -5.61 12.27 10.46
N TYR A 285 -4.97 11.81 9.40
CA TYR A 285 -3.54 11.50 9.40
C TYR A 285 -2.67 12.70 8.99
N LYS A 286 -3.26 13.90 8.86
CA LYS A 286 -2.52 15.14 8.52
C LYS A 286 -1.74 15.02 7.22
N THR A 287 -2.30 14.36 6.22
CA THR A 287 -1.68 14.23 4.91
C THR A 287 -2.59 14.72 3.80
N ILE A 288 -1.98 15.13 2.69
CA ILE A 288 -2.70 15.70 1.54
C ILE A 288 -3.46 14.59 0.81
N TYR A 289 -4.73 14.84 0.56
CA TYR A 289 -5.58 14.00 -0.29
C TYR A 289 -5.78 14.65 -1.65
N GLU A 290 -5.65 13.86 -2.71
CA GLU A 290 -6.10 14.24 -4.05
C GLU A 290 -7.00 13.12 -4.58
N MET A 291 -8.23 13.48 -4.90
CA MET A 291 -9.22 12.53 -5.42
C MET A 291 -8.81 12.06 -6.82
N PRO A 292 -8.88 10.76 -7.12
CA PRO A 292 -8.62 10.28 -8.48
C PRO A 292 -9.59 10.90 -9.51
N PRO A 293 -9.11 11.20 -10.72
CA PRO A 293 -9.99 11.75 -11.79
C PRO A 293 -11.14 10.84 -12.18
N TYR A 294 -11.05 9.57 -11.85
CA TYR A 294 -12.13 8.58 -12.03
C TYR A 294 -13.46 9.09 -11.47
N PHE A 295 -13.43 9.89 -10.38
CA PHE A 295 -14.62 10.41 -9.71
C PHE A 295 -15.00 11.82 -10.18
N ALA A 296 -14.16 12.52 -10.93
CA ALA A 296 -14.40 13.93 -11.32
C ALA A 296 -15.57 14.10 -12.31
N GLY A 297 -15.97 13.03 -13.01
CA GLY A 297 -17.09 13.05 -13.95
C GLY A 297 -18.48 12.95 -13.31
N ASN A 298 -18.55 12.69 -12.02
CA ASN A 298 -19.82 12.47 -11.31
C ASN A 298 -20.39 13.75 -10.68
N GLU A 299 -19.66 14.87 -10.71
CA GLU A 299 -20.09 16.14 -10.12
C GLU A 299 -21.02 16.99 -11.02
N SER A 300 -21.28 16.55 -12.26
CA SER A 300 -22.00 17.36 -13.25
C SER A 300 -23.45 16.94 -13.53
N SER A 301 -24.08 16.15 -12.63
CA SER A 301 -25.46 15.68 -12.84
C SER A 301 -26.41 15.96 -11.66
N GLU A 302 -26.32 17.17 -11.06
CA GLU A 302 -27.38 17.69 -10.18
C GLU A 302 -27.88 19.04 -10.68
#